data_ed2529c1f8239a530c4f021ce7cb9da3
#
_entry.id   ed2529c1f8239a530c4f021ce7cb9da3
#
_cell.length_a   1.000
_cell.length_b   1.000
_cell.length_c   1.000
_cell.angle_alpha   90.00
_cell.angle_beta   90.00
_cell.angle_gamma   90.00
#
_symmetry.space_group_name_H-M   'P 1'
#
loop_
_entity.id
_entity.type
_entity.pdbx_description
1 polymer ?
#
loop_
_entity_poly.entity_id
_entity_poly.type
_entity_poly.pdbx_seq_one_letter_code
_entity_poly.pdbx_strand_id
1 'polypeptide(L)'
;MAVFYVYQGETYDLEKLGQYVWSPKLTNNGRANAGYTMMTRIKKGDFILHNADGNLMAISIAISNCYSSAQPSELQNAETSVSWNDDGYRVDTEYHELSPALKVINFKTWLAEHYKKDSAFTVNGTGKQQYMCHIDDDHAIFLIESAIKLQNDENIIRLLIAAKNDIIGEKDSEYSPSDIQAINITISEALSLTKPEWSGVKENQAMSESIGTGRPVPKRDPKRAIDALIRAGFLCEFNSDDRTFLRKNGKPYTEPHHLIPLSKYQDFDYSLDVMENIVSLCSHCHNLLHYGRFEDKLVILEKLYNERKEALEKCGLHITFNELAEYYR
;
A
#
# COMPACT_ATOMS: atom_id res chain seq x y z
N MET A 1 -3.13 2.35 2.06
CA MET A 1 -3.67 1.31 2.99
C MET A 1 -2.68 1.07 4.10
N ALA A 2 -3.14 0.89 5.33
CA ALA A 2 -2.23 0.57 6.42
C ALA A 2 -2.27 -0.94 6.71
N VAL A 3 -1.12 -1.47 7.12
CA VAL A 3 -1.04 -2.82 7.65
C VAL A 3 -0.73 -2.70 9.13
N PHE A 4 -1.46 -3.47 9.92
CA PHE A 4 -1.27 -3.54 11.36
C PHE A 4 -0.82 -4.94 11.76
N TYR A 5 -0.17 -5.02 12.91
CA TYR A 5 0.30 -6.26 13.49
C TYR A 5 -0.24 -6.39 14.91
N VAL A 6 -1.02 -7.42 15.18
CA VAL A 6 -1.63 -7.63 16.49
C VAL A 6 -1.00 -8.80 17.21
N TYR A 7 -0.73 -8.64 18.50
CA TYR A 7 -0.27 -9.69 19.41
C TYR A 7 -1.43 -10.09 20.31
N GLN A 8 -2.08 -11.21 20.02
CA GLN A 8 -3.32 -11.64 20.70
C GLN A 8 -3.09 -12.69 21.81
N GLY A 9 -2.03 -13.51 21.68
CA GLY A 9 -1.77 -14.55 22.70
C GLY A 9 -3.01 -15.40 23.01
N GLU A 10 -3.41 -15.45 24.27
CA GLU A 10 -4.53 -16.28 24.77
C GLU A 10 -5.91 -15.85 24.20
N THR A 11 -6.06 -14.67 23.64
CA THR A 11 -7.35 -14.18 23.11
C THR A 11 -7.57 -14.48 21.64
N TYR A 12 -6.56 -15.00 20.93
CA TYR A 12 -6.59 -15.21 19.48
C TYR A 12 -7.83 -16.01 19.03
N ASP A 13 -8.07 -17.17 19.64
CA ASP A 13 -9.18 -18.04 19.21
C ASP A 13 -10.54 -17.41 19.46
N LEU A 14 -10.71 -16.65 20.54
CA LEU A 14 -11.95 -15.96 20.89
C LEU A 14 -12.22 -14.79 19.93
N GLU A 15 -11.22 -13.96 19.68
CA GLU A 15 -11.32 -12.83 18.77
C GLU A 15 -11.56 -13.31 17.32
N LYS A 16 -10.87 -14.37 16.90
CA LYS A 16 -11.10 -15.01 15.61
C LYS A 16 -12.51 -15.54 15.46
N LEU A 17 -13.02 -16.27 16.46
CA LEU A 17 -14.39 -16.80 16.46
C LEU A 17 -15.41 -15.67 16.37
N GLY A 18 -15.18 -14.58 17.07
CA GLY A 18 -16.04 -13.39 17.07
C GLY A 18 -15.82 -12.45 15.87
N GLN A 19 -14.83 -12.74 15.01
CA GLN A 19 -14.49 -11.93 13.83
C GLN A 19 -14.23 -10.45 14.17
N TYR A 20 -13.39 -10.20 15.19
CA TYR A 20 -13.00 -8.85 15.62
C TYR A 20 -11.59 -8.83 16.19
N VAL A 21 -11.05 -7.61 16.37
CA VAL A 21 -9.98 -7.29 17.30
C VAL A 21 -10.53 -6.32 18.35
N TRP A 22 -10.18 -6.55 19.64
CA TRP A 22 -10.65 -5.70 20.73
C TRP A 22 -9.52 -5.43 21.75
N SER A 23 -9.45 -4.18 22.22
CA SER A 23 -8.57 -3.80 23.34
C SER A 23 -9.28 -2.84 24.28
N PRO A 24 -8.95 -2.84 25.59
CA PRO A 24 -9.42 -1.79 26.49
C PRO A 24 -8.86 -0.43 26.03
N LYS A 25 -9.54 0.69 26.37
CA LYS A 25 -9.01 2.03 26.10
C LYS A 25 -7.86 2.40 27.04
N LEU A 26 -7.90 1.92 28.27
CA LEU A 26 -6.93 2.22 29.31
C LEU A 26 -6.42 0.91 29.93
N THR A 27 -5.21 0.94 30.43
CA THR A 27 -4.67 -0.14 31.27
C THR A 27 -5.43 -0.22 32.61
N ASN A 28 -5.28 -1.31 33.36
CA ASN A 28 -5.90 -1.49 34.68
C ASN A 28 -5.54 -0.37 35.68
N ASN A 29 -4.43 0.32 35.45
CA ASN A 29 -4.00 1.47 36.26
C ASN A 29 -4.53 2.82 35.73
N GLY A 30 -5.47 2.81 34.80
CA GLY A 30 -6.09 4.01 34.20
C GLY A 30 -5.17 4.80 33.26
N ARG A 31 -4.06 4.22 32.79
CA ARG A 31 -3.11 4.90 31.88
C ARG A 31 -3.39 4.56 30.43
N ALA A 32 -3.15 5.52 29.54
CA ALA A 32 -3.17 5.28 28.11
C ALA A 32 -2.05 4.30 27.71
N ASN A 33 -2.34 3.43 26.75
CA ASN A 33 -1.41 2.48 26.17
C ASN A 33 -1.32 2.71 24.66
N ALA A 34 -0.11 2.84 24.14
CA ALA A 34 0.12 3.12 22.72
C ALA A 34 -0.45 2.00 21.81
N GLY A 35 -0.37 0.73 22.23
CA GLY A 35 -0.93 -0.40 21.49
C GLY A 35 -2.46 -0.40 21.47
N TYR A 36 -3.11 0.09 22.52
CA TYR A 36 -4.58 0.23 22.55
C TYR A 36 -5.02 1.42 21.70
N THR A 37 -4.34 2.56 21.83
CA THR A 37 -4.62 3.76 21.03
C THR A 37 -4.38 3.50 19.53
N MET A 38 -3.46 2.61 19.17
CA MET A 38 -3.20 2.25 17.76
C MET A 38 -4.46 1.72 17.06
N MET A 39 -5.37 1.06 17.78
CA MET A 39 -6.66 0.60 17.26
C MET A 39 -7.45 1.71 16.55
N THR A 40 -7.38 2.95 17.07
CA THR A 40 -8.14 4.09 16.51
C THR A 40 -7.69 4.50 15.11
N ARG A 41 -6.54 4.03 14.65
CA ARG A 41 -6.01 4.30 13.31
C ARG A 41 -6.54 3.36 12.26
N ILE A 42 -7.07 2.20 12.67
CA ILE A 42 -7.56 1.18 11.73
C ILE A 42 -8.82 1.69 11.02
N LYS A 43 -8.83 1.55 9.70
CA LYS A 43 -9.95 1.90 8.82
C LYS A 43 -10.46 0.66 8.12
N LYS A 44 -11.73 0.68 7.73
CA LYS A 44 -12.30 -0.36 6.87
C LYS A 44 -11.42 -0.57 5.63
N GLY A 45 -11.08 -1.82 5.35
CA GLY A 45 -10.22 -2.24 4.25
C GLY A 45 -8.74 -2.40 4.63
N ASP A 46 -8.28 -1.94 5.82
CA ASP A 46 -6.92 -2.19 6.27
C ASP A 46 -6.68 -3.66 6.57
N PHE A 47 -5.44 -4.13 6.40
CA PHE A 47 -5.04 -5.49 6.75
C PHE A 47 -4.49 -5.56 8.17
N ILE A 48 -4.75 -6.68 8.82
CA ILE A 48 -4.21 -6.99 10.14
C ILE A 48 -3.54 -8.36 10.09
N LEU A 49 -2.27 -8.41 10.47
CA LEU A 49 -1.49 -9.63 10.62
C LEU A 49 -1.57 -10.10 12.07
N HIS A 50 -2.08 -11.31 12.30
CA HIS A 50 -2.41 -11.83 13.62
C HIS A 50 -1.30 -12.74 14.16
N ASN A 51 -0.67 -12.32 15.24
CA ASN A 51 0.34 -13.12 15.93
C ASN A 51 -0.20 -13.71 17.23
N ALA A 52 -0.04 -15.01 17.37
CA ALA A 52 -0.24 -15.73 18.63
C ALA A 52 0.92 -16.70 18.83
N ASP A 53 1.45 -16.77 20.05
CA ASP A 53 2.53 -17.66 20.46
C ASP A 53 3.77 -17.61 19.54
N GLY A 54 4.10 -16.40 19.03
CA GLY A 54 5.25 -16.20 18.16
C GLY A 54 5.06 -16.66 16.72
N ASN A 55 3.84 -17.04 16.35
CA ASN A 55 3.47 -17.43 14.99
C ASN A 55 2.53 -16.41 14.37
N LEU A 56 2.70 -16.12 13.09
CA LEU A 56 1.69 -15.45 12.29
C LEU A 56 0.63 -16.49 11.92
N MET A 57 -0.54 -16.36 12.56
CA MET A 57 -1.63 -17.34 12.52
C MET A 57 -2.65 -17.04 11.43
N ALA A 58 -2.90 -15.75 11.17
CA ALA A 58 -3.91 -15.32 10.22
C ALA A 58 -3.57 -13.94 9.63
N ILE A 59 -4.21 -13.64 8.52
CA ILE A 59 -4.40 -12.28 8.01
C ILE A 59 -5.90 -11.97 8.06
N SER A 60 -6.28 -10.75 8.43
CA SER A 60 -7.67 -10.31 8.32
C SER A 60 -7.81 -8.98 7.60
N ILE A 61 -9.03 -8.73 7.11
CA ILE A 61 -9.44 -7.44 6.53
C ILE A 61 -10.37 -6.76 7.53
N ALA A 62 -10.10 -5.51 7.89
CA ALA A 62 -11.00 -4.71 8.69
C ALA A 62 -12.29 -4.40 7.90
N ILE A 63 -13.44 -4.86 8.37
CA ILE A 63 -14.74 -4.61 7.74
C ILE A 63 -15.47 -3.41 8.34
N SER A 64 -14.93 -2.85 9.44
CA SER A 64 -15.37 -1.60 10.04
C SER A 64 -14.19 -0.65 10.32
N ASN A 65 -14.48 0.64 10.49
CA ASN A 65 -13.55 1.54 11.20
C ASN A 65 -13.53 1.17 12.69
N CYS A 66 -12.49 1.57 13.41
CA CYS A 66 -12.47 1.44 14.86
C CYS A 66 -13.61 2.23 15.51
N TYR A 67 -14.27 1.61 16.49
CA TYR A 67 -15.34 2.21 17.29
C TYR A 67 -15.24 1.82 18.76
N SER A 68 -15.91 2.59 19.63
CA SER A 68 -15.99 2.27 21.07
C SER A 68 -16.95 1.11 21.30
N SER A 69 -16.55 0.12 22.09
CA SER A 69 -17.36 -1.07 22.41
C SER A 69 -17.06 -1.52 23.83
N ALA A 70 -18.08 -2.01 24.52
CA ALA A 70 -17.88 -2.78 25.74
C ALA A 70 -17.05 -4.04 25.45
N GLN A 71 -16.44 -4.61 26.48
CA GLN A 71 -15.72 -5.88 26.37
C GLN A 71 -16.68 -6.98 25.87
N PRO A 72 -16.33 -7.70 24.80
CA PRO A 72 -17.10 -8.82 24.33
C PRO A 72 -17.33 -9.88 25.42
N SER A 73 -18.53 -10.44 25.48
CA SER A 73 -18.92 -11.39 26.54
C SER A 73 -18.03 -12.65 26.59
N GLU A 74 -17.57 -13.10 25.45
CA GLU A 74 -16.65 -14.24 25.34
C GLU A 74 -15.28 -13.95 25.97
N LEU A 75 -14.79 -12.71 25.90
CA LEU A 75 -13.57 -12.27 26.57
C LEU A 75 -13.78 -12.05 28.08
N GLN A 76 -14.97 -11.66 28.51
CA GLN A 76 -15.30 -11.52 29.94
C GLN A 76 -15.33 -12.87 30.66
N ASN A 77 -15.75 -13.91 29.97
CA ASN A 77 -15.90 -15.25 30.52
C ASN A 77 -14.65 -16.14 30.29
N ALA A 78 -13.63 -15.62 29.59
CA ALA A 78 -12.42 -16.36 29.36
C ALA A 78 -11.59 -16.48 30.65
N GLU A 79 -11.05 -17.66 30.91
CA GLU A 79 -10.05 -17.89 31.98
C GLU A 79 -8.70 -17.22 31.61
N THR A 80 -8.74 -15.93 31.23
CA THR A 80 -7.55 -15.17 30.93
C THR A 80 -7.02 -14.58 32.23
N SER A 81 -5.71 -14.49 32.35
CA SER A 81 -5.05 -13.95 33.54
C SER A 81 -5.26 -12.45 33.77
N VAL A 82 -6.01 -11.76 32.90
CA VAL A 82 -6.17 -10.30 32.89
C VAL A 82 -7.64 -9.91 32.96
N SER A 83 -8.02 -9.20 34.04
CA SER A 83 -9.28 -8.44 34.10
C SER A 83 -9.11 -7.12 33.37
N TRP A 84 -9.86 -6.89 32.31
CA TRP A 84 -9.81 -5.64 31.53
C TRP A 84 -10.96 -4.69 31.90
N ASN A 85 -10.76 -3.40 31.60
CA ASN A 85 -11.81 -2.40 31.73
C ASN A 85 -12.87 -2.60 30.63
N ASP A 86 -14.13 -2.42 30.99
CA ASP A 86 -15.30 -2.67 30.12
C ASP A 86 -15.40 -1.72 28.91
N ASP A 87 -14.68 -0.58 28.94
CA ASP A 87 -14.67 0.39 27.82
C ASP A 87 -13.47 0.16 26.92
N GLY A 88 -13.74 -0.24 25.69
CA GLY A 88 -12.71 -0.64 24.74
C GLY A 88 -12.87 -0.04 23.33
N TYR A 89 -11.88 -0.36 22.52
CA TYR A 89 -11.86 -0.16 21.08
C TYR A 89 -12.11 -1.49 20.39
N ARG A 90 -12.97 -1.48 19.37
CA ARG A 90 -13.29 -2.66 18.57
C ARG A 90 -13.16 -2.33 17.08
N VAL A 91 -12.66 -3.30 16.31
CA VAL A 91 -12.70 -3.34 14.85
C VAL A 91 -13.25 -4.70 14.45
N ASP A 92 -14.34 -4.74 13.69
CA ASP A 92 -14.83 -5.97 13.10
C ASP A 92 -13.97 -6.34 11.90
N THR A 93 -13.68 -7.64 11.76
CA THR A 93 -12.69 -8.14 10.80
C THR A 93 -13.19 -9.41 10.14
N GLU A 94 -12.63 -9.73 8.98
CA GLU A 94 -12.79 -11.02 8.31
C GLU A 94 -11.46 -11.77 8.39
N TYR A 95 -11.40 -12.83 9.24
CA TYR A 95 -10.20 -13.63 9.46
C TYR A 95 -9.98 -14.66 8.37
N HIS A 96 -8.73 -14.83 7.97
CA HIS A 96 -8.25 -15.85 7.05
C HIS A 96 -7.03 -16.54 7.67
N GLU A 97 -7.20 -17.77 8.13
CA GLU A 97 -6.16 -18.53 8.83
C GLU A 97 -5.08 -19.03 7.88
N LEU A 98 -3.83 -18.97 8.35
CA LEU A 98 -2.68 -19.55 7.66
C LEU A 98 -2.48 -21.01 8.10
N SER A 99 -2.46 -21.93 7.16
CA SER A 99 -2.22 -23.37 7.42
C SER A 99 -1.18 -23.92 6.45
N PRO A 100 0.07 -24.13 6.92
CA PRO A 100 0.56 -23.93 8.29
C PRO A 100 0.78 -22.46 8.66
N ALA A 101 0.76 -22.15 9.96
CA ALA A 101 1.15 -20.84 10.50
C ALA A 101 2.64 -20.55 10.26
N LEU A 102 2.99 -19.28 10.07
CA LEU A 102 4.38 -18.86 9.87
C LEU A 102 5.09 -18.61 11.20
N LYS A 103 6.15 -19.37 11.50
CA LYS A 103 6.97 -19.19 12.68
C LYS A 103 7.86 -17.94 12.55
N VAL A 104 7.43 -16.81 13.13
CA VAL A 104 8.10 -15.51 13.00
C VAL A 104 9.50 -15.52 13.63
N ILE A 105 9.71 -16.33 14.67
CA ILE A 105 11.02 -16.46 15.32
C ILE A 105 12.14 -16.91 14.36
N ASN A 106 11.79 -17.65 13.30
CA ASN A 106 12.76 -18.09 12.30
C ASN A 106 13.39 -16.92 11.52
N PHE A 107 12.78 -15.74 11.56
CA PHE A 107 13.23 -14.54 10.86
C PHE A 107 13.83 -13.48 11.78
N LYS A 108 14.10 -13.85 13.05
CA LYS A 108 14.63 -12.92 14.06
C LYS A 108 15.88 -12.17 13.59
N THR A 109 16.79 -12.84 12.92
CA THR A 109 18.04 -12.23 12.42
C THR A 109 17.73 -11.19 11.35
N TRP A 110 16.92 -11.56 10.36
CA TRP A 110 16.51 -10.64 9.29
C TRP A 110 15.78 -9.41 9.87
N LEU A 111 14.83 -9.61 10.78
CA LEU A 111 14.07 -8.53 11.42
C LEU A 111 14.95 -7.60 12.25
N ALA A 112 16.04 -8.11 12.86
CA ALA A 112 17.02 -7.29 13.56
C ALA A 112 17.89 -6.48 12.60
N GLU A 113 18.35 -7.08 11.51
CA GLU A 113 19.16 -6.41 10.48
C GLU A 113 18.38 -5.32 9.74
N HIS A 114 17.05 -5.48 9.57
CA HIS A 114 16.15 -4.53 8.92
C HIS A 114 15.31 -3.73 9.93
N TYR A 115 15.80 -3.52 11.13
CA TYR A 115 15.08 -2.84 12.20
C TYR A 115 14.52 -1.48 11.76
N LYS A 116 13.23 -1.26 12.06
CA LYS A 116 12.51 0.00 11.89
C LYS A 116 11.88 0.41 13.23
N LYS A 117 12.17 1.63 13.69
CA LYS A 117 11.76 2.14 15.02
C LYS A 117 10.24 2.05 15.23
N ASP A 118 9.46 2.38 14.20
CA ASP A 118 8.00 2.48 14.29
C ASP A 118 7.26 1.21 13.82
N SER A 119 7.98 0.11 13.61
CA SER A 119 7.42 -1.19 13.24
C SER A 119 7.11 -2.08 14.47
N ALA A 120 6.50 -3.24 14.23
CA ALA A 120 6.08 -4.20 15.26
C ALA A 120 7.23 -4.91 15.99
N PHE A 121 8.49 -4.77 15.54
CA PHE A 121 9.63 -5.52 16.04
C PHE A 121 10.63 -4.64 16.78
N THR A 122 11.36 -5.25 17.71
CA THR A 122 12.44 -4.61 18.49
C THR A 122 13.76 -4.64 17.71
N VAL A 123 14.77 -3.91 18.19
CA VAL A 123 16.14 -3.93 17.64
C VAL A 123 16.77 -5.34 17.61
N ASN A 124 16.26 -6.26 18.44
CA ASN A 124 16.72 -7.64 18.50
C ASN A 124 15.91 -8.59 17.59
N GLY A 125 15.02 -8.06 16.75
CA GLY A 125 14.15 -8.83 15.85
C GLY A 125 13.06 -9.64 16.57
N THR A 126 12.76 -9.32 17.83
CA THR A 126 11.64 -9.91 18.59
C THR A 126 10.43 -9.01 18.54
N GLY A 127 9.24 -9.55 18.74
CA GLY A 127 8.02 -8.76 18.80
C GLY A 127 8.01 -7.74 19.93
N LYS A 128 7.38 -6.60 19.72
CA LYS A 128 7.12 -5.60 20.78
C LYS A 128 6.03 -6.12 21.71
N GLN A 129 6.11 -5.77 22.99
CA GLN A 129 5.06 -6.09 23.98
C GLN A 129 3.94 -5.05 23.91
N GLN A 130 3.20 -5.03 22.81
CA GLN A 130 2.07 -4.14 22.57
C GLN A 130 0.96 -4.95 21.91
N TYR A 131 -0.30 -4.68 22.22
CA TYR A 131 -1.43 -5.38 21.62
C TYR A 131 -1.47 -5.12 20.11
N MET A 132 -1.64 -3.88 19.69
CA MET A 132 -1.66 -3.47 18.28
C MET A 132 -0.45 -2.61 17.95
N CYS A 133 0.23 -2.91 16.85
CA CYS A 133 1.37 -2.18 16.33
C CYS A 133 1.13 -1.78 14.87
N HIS A 134 1.65 -0.65 14.48
CA HIS A 134 1.98 -0.41 13.07
C HIS A 134 3.08 -1.40 12.67
N ILE A 135 3.03 -1.93 11.47
CA ILE A 135 4.13 -2.69 10.87
C ILE A 135 4.64 -1.94 9.65
N ASP A 136 5.95 -1.78 9.56
CA ASP A 136 6.59 -1.20 8.37
C ASP A 136 6.32 -2.06 7.14
N ASP A 137 6.14 -1.44 5.98
CA ASP A 137 5.77 -2.11 4.74
C ASP A 137 6.77 -3.20 4.34
N ASP A 138 8.10 -2.95 4.50
CA ASP A 138 9.12 -3.94 4.16
C ASP A 138 9.01 -5.18 5.04
N HIS A 139 8.71 -4.98 6.35
CA HIS A 139 8.43 -6.09 7.26
C HIS A 139 7.15 -6.84 6.89
N ALA A 140 6.08 -6.11 6.55
CA ALA A 140 4.80 -6.70 6.15
C ALA A 140 4.95 -7.51 4.86
N ILE A 141 5.57 -6.94 3.83
CA ILE A 141 5.84 -7.63 2.55
C ILE A 141 6.67 -8.89 2.78
N PHE A 142 7.76 -8.79 3.56
CA PHE A 142 8.64 -9.92 3.85
C PHE A 142 7.90 -11.09 4.54
N LEU A 143 7.07 -10.78 5.56
CA LEU A 143 6.29 -11.79 6.27
C LEU A 143 5.20 -12.39 5.39
N ILE A 144 4.50 -11.57 4.58
CA ILE A 144 3.49 -12.03 3.62
C ILE A 144 4.12 -12.94 2.57
N GLU A 145 5.25 -12.58 1.97
CA GLU A 145 5.96 -13.42 1.00
C GLU A 145 6.45 -14.73 1.62
N SER A 146 6.90 -14.67 2.88
CA SER A 146 7.30 -15.87 3.62
C SER A 146 6.10 -16.78 3.91
N ALA A 147 4.93 -16.20 4.21
CA ALA A 147 3.69 -16.94 4.41
C ALA A 147 3.22 -17.59 3.10
N ILE A 148 3.21 -16.87 1.98
CA ILE A 148 2.81 -17.40 0.65
C ILE A 148 3.57 -18.69 0.31
N LYS A 149 4.86 -18.75 0.60
CA LYS A 149 5.71 -19.92 0.32
C LYS A 149 5.31 -21.18 1.10
N LEU A 150 4.56 -21.03 2.18
CA LEU A 150 4.12 -22.14 3.04
C LEU A 150 2.68 -22.57 2.77
N GLN A 151 1.85 -21.72 2.15
CA GLN A 151 0.45 -22.02 1.94
C GLN A 151 0.23 -22.93 0.74
N ASN A 152 -0.81 -23.78 0.83
CA ASN A 152 -1.31 -24.60 -0.27
C ASN A 152 -2.73 -24.23 -0.70
N ASP A 153 -3.47 -23.47 0.11
CA ASP A 153 -4.80 -22.97 -0.22
C ASP A 153 -4.69 -21.79 -1.18
N GLU A 154 -5.20 -21.95 -2.39
CA GLU A 154 -5.17 -20.92 -3.43
C GLU A 154 -5.90 -19.63 -3.03
N ASN A 155 -6.97 -19.71 -2.21
CA ASN A 155 -7.71 -18.51 -1.78
C ASN A 155 -6.85 -17.69 -0.81
N ILE A 156 -6.17 -18.35 0.13
CA ILE A 156 -5.25 -17.70 1.05
C ILE A 156 -4.06 -17.10 0.30
N ILE A 157 -3.49 -17.82 -0.66
CA ILE A 157 -2.41 -17.32 -1.51
C ILE A 157 -2.86 -16.08 -2.28
N ARG A 158 -4.04 -16.10 -2.90
CA ARG A 158 -4.60 -14.94 -3.62
C ARG A 158 -4.80 -13.73 -2.70
N LEU A 159 -5.31 -13.95 -1.48
CA LEU A 159 -5.49 -12.90 -0.50
C LEU A 159 -4.15 -12.28 -0.07
N LEU A 160 -3.15 -13.12 0.24
CA LEU A 160 -1.81 -12.66 0.61
C LEU A 160 -1.14 -11.89 -0.53
N ILE A 161 -1.30 -12.35 -1.77
CA ILE A 161 -0.81 -11.62 -2.98
C ILE A 161 -1.53 -10.28 -3.12
N ALA A 162 -2.86 -10.25 -2.92
CA ALA A 162 -3.63 -9.00 -2.97
C ALA A 162 -3.15 -8.03 -1.89
N ALA A 163 -2.98 -8.49 -0.64
CA ALA A 163 -2.45 -7.68 0.45
C ALA A 163 -1.05 -7.12 0.13
N LYS A 164 -0.16 -7.98 -0.37
CA LYS A 164 1.18 -7.54 -0.80
C LYS A 164 1.10 -6.49 -1.91
N ASN A 165 0.30 -6.75 -2.95
CA ASN A 165 0.15 -5.83 -4.07
C ASN A 165 -0.48 -4.50 -3.64
N ASP A 166 -1.40 -4.51 -2.68
CA ASP A 166 -1.98 -3.29 -2.11
C ASP A 166 -0.92 -2.48 -1.34
N ILE A 167 -0.04 -3.14 -0.56
CA ILE A 167 1.08 -2.48 0.12
C ILE A 167 2.07 -1.91 -0.90
N ILE A 168 2.45 -2.71 -1.91
CA ILE A 168 3.34 -2.29 -3.00
C ILE A 168 2.66 -1.21 -3.85
N GLY A 169 1.38 -1.35 -4.15
CA GLY A 169 0.61 -0.41 -4.95
C GLY A 169 0.40 0.95 -4.28
N GLU A 170 0.52 1.05 -2.96
CA GLU A 170 0.64 2.34 -2.27
C GLU A 170 2.05 2.95 -2.43
N LYS A 171 3.10 2.10 -2.52
CA LYS A 171 4.45 2.56 -2.89
C LYS A 171 4.54 2.85 -4.39
N ASP A 172 3.90 2.01 -5.20
CA ASP A 172 3.97 2.03 -6.65
C ASP A 172 2.57 2.31 -7.22
N SER A 173 2.14 3.56 -7.22
CA SER A 173 0.85 4.01 -7.76
C SER A 173 0.69 3.77 -9.27
N GLU A 174 0.87 2.51 -9.72
CA GLU A 174 1.00 2.15 -11.12
C GLU A 174 -0.23 1.46 -11.70
N TYR A 175 -0.28 1.47 -13.02
CA TYR A 175 -1.27 0.75 -13.80
C TYR A 175 -1.17 -0.75 -13.57
N SER A 176 -2.30 -1.42 -13.34
CA SER A 176 -2.32 -2.88 -13.19
C SER A 176 -1.81 -3.59 -14.47
N PRO A 177 -1.37 -4.84 -14.39
CA PRO A 177 -0.99 -5.60 -15.59
C PRO A 177 -2.08 -5.62 -16.67
N SER A 178 -3.36 -5.63 -16.28
CA SER A 178 -4.49 -5.55 -17.23
C SER A 178 -4.60 -4.17 -17.87
N ASP A 179 -4.36 -3.09 -17.13
CA ASP A 179 -4.34 -1.73 -17.68
C ASP A 179 -3.18 -1.57 -18.66
N ILE A 180 -1.99 -2.02 -18.31
CA ILE A 180 -0.81 -2.00 -19.19
C ILE A 180 -1.08 -2.80 -20.47
N GLN A 181 -1.74 -3.95 -20.37
CA GLN A 181 -2.13 -4.73 -21.54
C GLN A 181 -3.12 -3.96 -22.42
N ALA A 182 -4.15 -3.35 -21.86
CA ALA A 182 -5.14 -2.54 -22.57
C ALA A 182 -4.47 -1.33 -23.25
N ILE A 183 -3.58 -0.62 -22.55
CA ILE A 183 -2.79 0.49 -23.10
C ILE A 183 -1.97 0.03 -24.31
N ASN A 184 -1.26 -1.08 -24.18
CA ASN A 184 -0.42 -1.60 -25.25
C ASN A 184 -1.22 -2.07 -26.47
N ILE A 185 -2.39 -2.69 -26.28
CA ILE A 185 -3.29 -3.07 -27.39
C ILE A 185 -3.77 -1.82 -28.11
N THR A 186 -4.30 -0.84 -27.39
CA THR A 186 -4.83 0.41 -27.98
C THR A 186 -3.75 1.14 -28.78
N ILE A 187 -2.55 1.27 -28.24
CA ILE A 187 -1.41 1.92 -28.94
C ILE A 187 -1.02 1.14 -30.17
N SER A 188 -1.05 -0.20 -30.11
CA SER A 188 -0.63 -1.07 -31.23
C SER A 188 -1.63 -1.06 -32.39
N GLU A 189 -2.91 -0.86 -32.10
CA GLU A 189 -3.99 -0.85 -33.10
C GLU A 189 -4.22 0.54 -33.72
N ALA A 190 -3.73 1.61 -33.09
CA ALA A 190 -3.96 2.97 -33.56
C ALA A 190 -3.17 3.28 -34.85
N LEU A 191 -3.90 3.57 -35.95
CA LEU A 191 -3.34 3.88 -37.26
C LEU A 191 -2.73 5.28 -37.31
N SER A 192 -3.33 6.25 -36.62
CA SER A 192 -2.81 7.62 -36.48
C SER A 192 -3.09 8.15 -35.08
N LEU A 193 -2.13 8.87 -34.51
CA LEU A 193 -2.23 9.45 -33.19
C LEU A 193 -1.93 10.95 -33.28
N THR A 194 -2.89 11.77 -32.92
CA THR A 194 -2.69 13.23 -32.79
C THR A 194 -2.10 13.51 -31.42
N LYS A 195 -1.05 14.31 -31.36
CA LYS A 195 -0.41 14.71 -30.10
C LYS A 195 -1.40 15.53 -29.27
N PRO A 196 -1.79 15.06 -28.06
CA PRO A 196 -2.69 15.79 -27.22
C PRO A 196 -2.00 16.99 -26.57
N GLU A 197 -2.75 18.07 -26.35
CA GLU A 197 -2.31 19.23 -25.58
C GLU A 197 -2.62 19.04 -24.09
N TRP A 198 -1.90 19.78 -23.23
CA TRP A 198 -2.18 19.83 -21.81
C TRP A 198 -3.59 20.36 -21.58
N SER A 199 -4.36 19.70 -20.73
CA SER A 199 -5.73 20.15 -20.39
C SER A 199 -5.68 21.39 -19.48
N GLY A 200 -4.77 21.39 -18.50
CA GLY A 200 -4.68 22.41 -17.46
C GLY A 200 -5.97 22.54 -16.63
N VAL A 201 -6.78 21.48 -16.60
CA VAL A 201 -8.09 21.48 -15.92
C VAL A 201 -7.95 20.85 -14.55
N LYS A 202 -8.51 21.52 -13.54
CA LYS A 202 -8.67 20.98 -12.20
C LYS A 202 -9.80 19.97 -12.19
N GLU A 203 -9.47 18.71 -11.97
CA GLU A 203 -10.43 17.62 -11.98
C GLU A 203 -10.66 17.10 -10.55
N ASN A 204 -11.91 16.78 -10.23
CA ASN A 204 -12.24 16.16 -8.95
C ASN A 204 -11.71 14.74 -8.90
N GLN A 205 -11.31 14.31 -7.69
CA GLN A 205 -10.86 12.94 -7.45
C GLN A 205 -11.98 11.94 -7.76
N ALA A 206 -11.79 11.10 -8.76
CA ALA A 206 -12.67 9.97 -9.04
C ALA A 206 -12.18 8.75 -8.25
N MET A 207 -13.12 8.03 -7.62
CA MET A 207 -12.83 6.84 -6.82
C MET A 207 -13.41 5.59 -7.46
N SER A 208 -12.75 4.46 -7.27
CA SER A 208 -13.23 3.11 -7.58
C SER A 208 -13.06 2.22 -6.35
N GLU A 209 -13.65 1.04 -6.37
CA GLU A 209 -13.41 0.06 -5.31
C GLU A 209 -12.22 -0.85 -5.67
N SER A 210 -11.33 -1.07 -4.72
CA SER A 210 -10.22 -2.03 -4.87
C SER A 210 -10.76 -3.45 -5.01
N ILE A 211 -10.26 -4.17 -6.01
CA ILE A 211 -10.63 -5.57 -6.23
C ILE A 211 -10.05 -6.41 -5.09
N GLY A 212 -10.93 -6.97 -4.25
CA GLY A 212 -10.57 -7.84 -3.12
C GLY A 212 -10.82 -7.22 -1.75
N THR A 213 -10.66 -5.92 -1.56
CA THR A 213 -10.89 -5.25 -0.26
C THR A 213 -12.13 -4.37 -0.23
N GLY A 214 -12.72 -4.03 -1.39
CA GLY A 214 -13.85 -3.09 -1.50
C GLY A 214 -13.51 -1.66 -1.01
N ARG A 215 -12.24 -1.34 -0.84
CA ARG A 215 -11.76 -0.03 -0.38
C ARG A 215 -11.85 1.00 -1.51
N PRO A 216 -12.25 2.24 -1.22
CA PRO A 216 -12.14 3.30 -2.22
C PRO A 216 -10.66 3.59 -2.53
N VAL A 217 -10.31 3.49 -3.81
CA VAL A 217 -8.98 3.83 -4.36
C VAL A 217 -9.15 4.83 -5.50
N PRO A 218 -8.16 5.71 -5.76
CA PRO A 218 -8.21 6.59 -6.91
C PRO A 218 -8.43 5.79 -8.19
N LYS A 219 -9.45 6.20 -8.96
CA LYS A 219 -9.71 5.60 -10.27
C LYS A 219 -8.62 6.03 -11.23
N ARG A 220 -8.11 5.08 -12.00
CA ARG A 220 -7.16 5.31 -13.10
C ARG A 220 -7.89 5.22 -14.43
N ASP A 221 -7.57 6.14 -15.32
CA ASP A 221 -8.09 6.14 -16.67
C ASP A 221 -6.97 5.77 -17.66
N PRO A 222 -6.95 4.55 -18.23
CA PRO A 222 -5.94 4.13 -19.20
C PRO A 222 -5.78 5.07 -20.38
N LYS A 223 -6.84 5.83 -20.73
CA LYS A 223 -6.79 6.82 -21.81
C LYS A 223 -5.78 7.93 -21.49
N ARG A 224 -5.70 8.39 -20.25
CA ARG A 224 -4.74 9.43 -19.82
C ARG A 224 -3.29 8.97 -19.96
N ALA A 225 -3.04 7.71 -19.62
CA ALA A 225 -1.73 7.09 -19.85
C ALA A 225 -1.38 7.03 -21.34
N ILE A 226 -2.33 6.63 -22.18
CA ILE A 226 -2.15 6.60 -23.63
C ILE A 226 -1.84 8.00 -24.17
N ASP A 227 -2.62 9.00 -23.75
CA ASP A 227 -2.45 10.39 -24.17
C ASP A 227 -1.09 10.93 -23.74
N ALA A 228 -0.62 10.63 -22.52
CA ALA A 228 0.71 11.00 -22.02
C ALA A 228 1.85 10.35 -22.86
N LEU A 229 1.75 9.05 -23.16
CA LEU A 229 2.73 8.36 -24.00
C LEU A 229 2.77 8.91 -25.43
N ILE A 230 1.60 9.23 -26.01
CA ILE A 230 1.50 9.85 -27.34
C ILE A 230 2.15 11.24 -27.30
N ARG A 231 1.86 12.03 -26.27
CA ARG A 231 2.43 13.36 -26.10
C ARG A 231 3.96 13.33 -26.04
N ALA A 232 4.52 12.34 -25.34
CA ALA A 232 5.97 12.13 -25.25
C ALA A 232 6.58 11.52 -26.52
N GLY A 233 5.76 11.19 -27.53
CA GLY A 233 6.22 10.51 -28.75
C GLY A 233 6.75 9.09 -28.49
N PHE A 234 6.33 8.46 -27.40
CA PHE A 234 6.81 7.15 -26.95
C PHE A 234 8.32 7.15 -26.63
N LEU A 235 8.87 8.30 -26.22
CA LEU A 235 10.26 8.44 -25.78
C LEU A 235 10.32 8.56 -24.26
N CYS A 236 11.48 8.23 -23.69
CA CYS A 236 11.74 8.46 -22.27
C CYS A 236 11.88 9.96 -22.02
N GLU A 237 11.06 10.54 -21.16
CA GLU A 237 11.10 11.97 -20.87
C GLU A 237 12.30 12.37 -20.00
N PHE A 238 12.91 11.40 -19.30
CA PHE A 238 14.19 11.66 -18.63
C PHE A 238 15.34 11.74 -19.64
N ASN A 239 15.44 10.78 -20.57
CA ASN A 239 16.45 10.81 -21.61
C ASN A 239 15.89 10.19 -22.89
N SER A 240 15.63 11.01 -23.90
CA SER A 240 15.06 10.59 -25.19
C SER A 240 15.95 9.61 -25.98
N ASP A 241 17.23 9.55 -25.65
CA ASP A 241 18.21 8.66 -26.32
C ASP A 241 18.28 7.28 -25.66
N ASP A 242 17.53 7.07 -24.57
CA ASP A 242 17.48 5.77 -23.90
C ASP A 242 16.96 4.69 -24.86
N ARG A 243 17.69 3.59 -24.94
CA ARG A 243 17.31 2.46 -25.78
C ARG A 243 16.08 1.77 -25.23
N THR A 244 15.06 1.63 -26.05
CA THR A 244 13.89 0.81 -25.80
C THR A 244 13.69 -0.19 -26.94
N PHE A 245 12.93 -1.25 -26.69
CA PHE A 245 12.53 -2.13 -27.79
C PHE A 245 11.32 -1.54 -28.54
N LEU A 246 11.10 -2.02 -29.76
CA LEU A 246 9.96 -1.56 -30.55
C LEU A 246 8.74 -2.45 -30.33
N ARG A 247 7.56 -1.83 -30.21
CA ARG A 247 6.27 -2.52 -30.27
C ARG A 247 6.05 -3.14 -31.66
N LYS A 248 5.08 -4.04 -31.81
CA LYS A 248 4.75 -4.67 -33.08
C LYS A 248 4.45 -3.69 -34.20
N ASN A 249 3.95 -2.50 -33.86
CA ASN A 249 3.64 -1.42 -34.81
C ASN A 249 4.83 -0.48 -35.09
N GLY A 250 6.03 -0.83 -34.65
CA GLY A 250 7.26 -0.06 -34.86
C GLY A 250 7.46 1.14 -33.93
N LYS A 251 6.53 1.44 -33.01
CA LYS A 251 6.69 2.52 -32.02
C LYS A 251 7.58 2.07 -30.87
N PRO A 252 8.43 2.95 -30.30
CA PRO A 252 9.22 2.62 -29.12
C PRO A 252 8.34 2.22 -27.94
N TYR A 253 8.85 1.36 -27.07
CA TYR A 253 8.18 0.96 -25.85
C TYR A 253 8.60 1.87 -24.70
N THR A 254 7.62 2.51 -24.06
CA THR A 254 7.77 3.21 -22.80
C THR A 254 6.59 2.88 -21.90
N GLU A 255 6.75 3.14 -20.62
CA GLU A 255 5.79 2.87 -19.54
C GLU A 255 5.30 4.17 -18.95
N PRO A 256 3.98 4.31 -18.71
CA PRO A 256 3.44 5.48 -18.05
C PRO A 256 3.71 5.41 -16.54
N HIS A 257 4.08 6.52 -15.94
CA HIS A 257 4.38 6.62 -14.51
C HIS A 257 3.79 7.91 -13.93
N HIS A 258 3.08 7.83 -12.80
CA HIS A 258 2.59 9.02 -12.11
C HIS A 258 3.74 9.70 -11.34
N LEU A 259 4.12 10.90 -11.75
CA LEU A 259 5.21 11.66 -11.12
C LEU A 259 4.91 11.99 -9.65
N ILE A 260 3.68 12.42 -9.35
CA ILE A 260 3.15 12.44 -7.99
C ILE A 260 2.41 11.13 -7.79
N PRO A 261 2.87 10.25 -6.90
CA PRO A 261 2.28 8.92 -6.71
C PRO A 261 0.80 8.98 -6.37
N LEU A 262 -0.05 8.17 -7.01
CA LEU A 262 -1.50 8.14 -6.75
C LEU A 262 -1.84 7.79 -5.29
N SER A 263 -0.96 7.07 -4.59
CA SER A 263 -1.10 6.78 -3.15
C SER A 263 -1.19 8.04 -2.28
N LYS A 264 -0.70 9.17 -2.80
CA LYS A 264 -0.70 10.46 -2.11
C LYS A 264 -1.95 11.32 -2.41
N TYR A 265 -2.97 10.73 -3.01
CA TYR A 265 -4.19 11.45 -3.42
C TYR A 265 -4.88 12.22 -2.28
N GLN A 266 -4.72 11.79 -1.03
CA GLN A 266 -5.31 12.45 0.14
C GLN A 266 -4.63 13.78 0.50
N ASP A 267 -3.43 14.02 -0.02
CA ASP A 267 -2.66 15.25 0.19
C ASP A 267 -3.07 16.35 -0.81
N PHE A 268 -3.98 16.03 -1.75
CA PHE A 268 -4.39 16.94 -2.83
C PHE A 268 -5.91 17.07 -2.94
N ASP A 269 -6.37 18.29 -3.23
CA ASP A 269 -7.80 18.59 -3.45
C ASP A 269 -8.31 18.08 -4.81
N TYR A 270 -7.40 17.87 -5.78
CA TYR A 270 -7.72 17.48 -7.14
C TYR A 270 -7.11 16.14 -7.52
N SER A 271 -7.61 15.54 -8.60
CA SER A 271 -7.18 14.24 -9.09
C SER A 271 -5.71 14.24 -9.48
N LEU A 272 -4.97 13.25 -8.98
CA LEU A 272 -3.60 12.95 -9.42
C LEU A 272 -3.58 12.17 -10.75
N ASP A 273 -4.70 11.56 -11.16
CA ASP A 273 -4.81 10.86 -12.44
C ASP A 273 -5.15 11.86 -13.55
N VAL A 274 -4.19 12.69 -13.90
CA VAL A 274 -4.25 13.66 -15.01
C VAL A 274 -3.02 13.48 -15.90
N MET A 275 -3.16 13.77 -17.19
CA MET A 275 -2.08 13.58 -18.17
C MET A 275 -0.81 14.37 -17.78
N GLU A 276 -0.97 15.53 -17.17
CA GLU A 276 0.09 16.40 -16.68
C GLU A 276 0.96 15.73 -15.60
N ASN A 277 0.38 14.80 -14.84
CA ASN A 277 1.08 14.04 -13.80
C ASN A 277 1.63 12.70 -14.30
N ILE A 278 1.33 12.30 -15.54
CA ILE A 278 1.81 11.04 -16.09
C ILE A 278 2.98 11.30 -17.02
N VAL A 279 4.13 10.69 -16.72
CA VAL A 279 5.36 10.77 -17.51
C VAL A 279 5.61 9.46 -18.27
N SER A 280 6.26 9.56 -19.42
CA SER A 280 6.68 8.42 -20.25
C SER A 280 8.12 8.06 -19.94
N LEU A 281 8.39 6.86 -19.48
CA LEU A 281 9.72 6.40 -19.10
C LEU A 281 10.12 5.10 -19.82
N CYS A 282 11.41 4.94 -20.13
CA CYS A 282 11.92 3.63 -20.49
C CYS A 282 11.88 2.70 -19.27
N SER A 283 11.86 1.38 -19.50
CA SER A 283 11.77 0.40 -18.39
C SER A 283 12.91 0.55 -17.36
N HIS A 284 14.08 1.03 -17.77
CA HIS A 284 15.19 1.27 -16.85
C HIS A 284 14.86 2.43 -15.88
N CYS A 285 14.49 3.60 -16.40
CA CYS A 285 14.16 4.77 -15.58
C CYS A 285 12.92 4.53 -14.73
N HIS A 286 11.91 3.84 -15.27
CA HIS A 286 10.71 3.44 -14.57
C HIS A 286 11.02 2.55 -13.35
N ASN A 287 11.76 1.44 -13.56
CA ASN A 287 12.18 0.57 -12.48
C ASN A 287 13.15 1.24 -11.49
N LEU A 288 13.96 2.21 -11.95
CA LEU A 288 14.84 2.96 -11.06
C LEU A 288 14.02 3.82 -10.09
N LEU A 289 12.94 4.48 -10.55
CA LEU A 289 12.06 5.24 -9.65
C LEU A 289 11.37 4.34 -8.61
N HIS A 290 11.04 3.10 -8.95
CA HIS A 290 10.42 2.15 -8.01
C HIS A 290 11.44 1.51 -7.07
N TYR A 291 12.51 0.96 -7.58
CA TYR A 291 13.40 0.04 -6.85
C TYR A 291 14.81 0.56 -6.62
N GLY A 292 15.15 1.72 -7.20
CA GLY A 292 16.47 2.31 -7.09
C GLY A 292 16.73 2.93 -5.72
N ARG A 293 18.01 3.23 -5.44
CA ARG A 293 18.38 4.01 -4.25
C ARG A 293 17.84 5.43 -4.37
N PHE A 294 17.51 6.04 -3.26
CA PHE A 294 16.93 7.38 -3.21
C PHE A 294 17.79 8.43 -3.95
N GLU A 295 19.11 8.39 -3.76
CA GLU A 295 20.05 9.30 -4.39
C GLU A 295 20.04 9.20 -5.93
N ASP A 296 19.83 7.99 -6.46
CA ASP A 296 19.78 7.75 -7.90
C ASP A 296 18.43 8.21 -8.51
N LYS A 297 17.34 8.19 -7.73
CA LYS A 297 16.01 8.69 -8.12
C LYS A 297 16.00 10.22 -8.27
N LEU A 298 16.72 10.94 -7.40
CA LEU A 298 16.67 12.40 -7.33
C LEU A 298 16.94 13.08 -8.67
N VAL A 299 17.90 12.58 -9.44
CA VAL A 299 18.27 13.16 -10.73
C VAL A 299 17.12 13.10 -11.74
N ILE A 300 16.42 11.98 -11.77
CA ILE A 300 15.23 11.79 -12.64
C ILE A 300 14.10 12.68 -12.16
N LEU A 301 13.80 12.68 -10.86
CA LEU A 301 12.71 13.43 -10.26
C LEU A 301 12.88 14.93 -10.46
N GLU A 302 14.09 15.46 -10.27
CA GLU A 302 14.38 16.89 -10.43
C GLU A 302 14.10 17.34 -11.87
N LYS A 303 14.57 16.59 -12.86
CA LYS A 303 14.31 16.91 -14.27
C LYS A 303 12.82 16.88 -14.58
N LEU A 304 12.14 15.79 -14.27
CA LEU A 304 10.72 15.62 -14.57
C LEU A 304 9.86 16.66 -13.85
N TYR A 305 10.17 16.96 -12.58
CA TYR A 305 9.49 18.02 -11.82
C TYR A 305 9.64 19.38 -12.49
N ASN A 306 10.85 19.76 -12.86
CA ASN A 306 11.11 21.08 -13.49
C ASN A 306 10.38 21.24 -14.83
N GLU A 307 10.21 20.14 -15.57
CA GLU A 307 9.47 20.14 -16.85
C GLU A 307 7.95 20.16 -16.66
N ARG A 308 7.44 19.72 -15.49
CA ARG A 308 6.01 19.50 -15.24
C ARG A 308 5.37 20.47 -14.25
N LYS A 309 6.14 21.17 -13.41
CA LYS A 309 5.62 22.00 -12.31
C LYS A 309 4.53 22.98 -12.74
N GLU A 310 4.70 23.69 -13.88
CA GLU A 310 3.71 24.65 -14.36
C GLU A 310 2.42 23.96 -14.86
N ALA A 311 2.54 22.79 -15.46
CA ALA A 311 1.39 22.00 -15.91
C ALA A 311 0.63 21.41 -14.71
N LEU A 312 1.35 20.92 -13.71
CA LEU A 312 0.78 20.43 -12.44
C LEU A 312 0.03 21.55 -11.71
N GLU A 313 0.63 22.73 -11.58
CA GLU A 313 -0.02 23.90 -10.94
C GLU A 313 -1.33 24.29 -11.62
N LYS A 314 -1.39 24.26 -12.96
CA LYS A 314 -2.65 24.52 -13.71
C LYS A 314 -3.75 23.51 -13.37
N CYS A 315 -3.38 22.25 -13.11
CA CYS A 315 -4.30 21.22 -12.65
C CYS A 315 -4.64 21.31 -11.15
N GLY A 316 -4.09 22.32 -10.44
CA GLY A 316 -4.27 22.52 -9.00
C GLY A 316 -3.43 21.59 -8.13
N LEU A 317 -2.42 20.94 -8.71
CA LEU A 317 -1.49 20.05 -8.00
C LEU A 317 -0.27 20.83 -7.56
N HIS A 318 -0.38 21.45 -6.38
CA HIS A 318 0.67 22.29 -5.80
C HIS A 318 1.60 21.41 -4.96
N ILE A 319 2.85 21.28 -5.39
CA ILE A 319 3.88 20.50 -4.70
C ILE A 319 5.25 21.14 -4.93
N THR A 320 6.10 21.15 -3.93
CA THR A 320 7.52 21.51 -4.08
C THR A 320 8.35 20.28 -4.46
N PHE A 321 9.56 20.52 -4.99
CA PHE A 321 10.48 19.41 -5.29
C PHE A 321 10.84 18.58 -4.05
N ASN A 322 11.02 19.23 -2.89
CA ASN A 322 11.34 18.52 -1.66
C ASN A 322 10.21 17.61 -1.20
N GLU A 323 8.95 18.04 -1.28
CA GLU A 323 7.78 17.21 -0.97
C GLU A 323 7.65 16.04 -1.94
N LEU A 324 7.84 16.29 -3.24
CA LEU A 324 7.86 15.22 -4.24
C LEU A 324 8.96 14.19 -3.95
N ALA A 325 10.18 14.65 -3.64
CA ALA A 325 11.31 13.77 -3.33
C ALA A 325 11.03 12.89 -2.09
N GLU A 326 10.38 13.44 -1.05
CA GLU A 326 10.01 12.66 0.15
C GLU A 326 9.02 11.53 -0.16
N TYR A 327 8.19 11.64 -1.20
CA TYR A 327 7.30 10.55 -1.62
C TYR A 327 8.04 9.35 -2.24
N TYR A 328 9.32 9.53 -2.61
CA TYR A 328 10.17 8.50 -3.22
C TYR A 328 11.29 7.98 -2.30
N ARG A 329 11.30 8.42 -1.05
CA ARG A 329 12.30 8.04 -0.03
C ARG A 329 12.12 6.58 0.52
#